data_3f738a066752e48da74d2e65df51b6bf
#
_entry.id   3f738a066752e48da74d2e65df51b6bf
#
_cell.length_a   1.000
_cell.length_b   1.000
_cell.length_c   1.000
_cell.angle_alpha   90.00
_cell.angle_beta   90.00
_cell.angle_gamma   90.00
#
_symmetry.space_group_name_H-M   'P 1'
#
loop_
_entity.id
_entity.type
_entity.pdbx_description
1 polymer ?
#
loop_
_entity_poly.entity_id
_entity_poly.type
_entity_poly.pdbx_seq_one_letter_code
_entity_poly.pdbx_strand_id
1 'polypeptide(L)'
;MNFDITFDDRYEIDLGDLLVIAKEYGSAHSPGDVTVLVPAEKVVLAGDMAFHVRMPPIFDNTDTALWIKSFDLFADEVADWTIVPGHGGPTDIATITEGTRDYLVFLRGKVKEILDEGGSLDEAYKIDQSQYKHWHTYDELAARNAGRVFERMEFE
;
A
#
# COMPACT_ATOMS: atom_id res chain seq x y z
N MET A 1 19.92 -7.09 -15.14
CA MET A 1 19.61 -8.35 -14.41
C MET A 1 18.82 -9.20 -15.39
N ASN A 2 19.17 -10.47 -15.58
CA ASN A 2 18.39 -11.38 -16.40
C ASN A 2 17.51 -12.20 -15.47
N PHE A 3 16.24 -12.30 -15.80
CA PHE A 3 15.28 -13.15 -15.08
C PHE A 3 15.08 -14.43 -15.91
N ASP A 4 14.99 -15.57 -15.23
CA ASP A 4 14.73 -16.85 -15.91
C ASP A 4 13.25 -17.02 -16.28
N ILE A 5 12.36 -16.39 -15.50
CA ILE A 5 10.91 -16.41 -15.68
C ILE A 5 10.38 -15.00 -15.47
N THR A 6 9.43 -14.58 -16.32
CA THR A 6 8.63 -13.37 -16.17
C THR A 6 7.15 -13.72 -16.31
N PHE A 7 6.28 -12.98 -15.65
CA PHE A 7 4.83 -13.15 -15.72
C PHE A 7 4.15 -11.78 -15.69
N ASP A 8 2.90 -11.71 -16.13
CA ASP A 8 2.14 -10.47 -16.16
C ASP A 8 1.36 -10.25 -14.85
N ASP A 9 0.43 -11.13 -14.51
CA ASP A 9 -0.47 -10.97 -13.36
C ASP A 9 -0.33 -12.10 -12.32
N ARG A 10 -0.03 -13.31 -12.77
CA ARG A 10 -0.01 -14.51 -11.92
C ARG A 10 1.00 -15.54 -12.38
N TYR A 11 1.73 -16.15 -11.43
CA TYR A 11 2.60 -17.27 -11.66
C TYR A 11 2.45 -18.31 -10.55
N GLU A 12 2.23 -19.57 -10.93
CA GLU A 12 2.07 -20.69 -9.99
C GLU A 12 3.36 -21.51 -9.90
N ILE A 13 3.74 -21.82 -8.66
CA ILE A 13 4.91 -22.66 -8.33
C ILE A 13 4.40 -23.87 -7.58
N ASP A 14 4.43 -25.02 -8.24
CA ASP A 14 4.08 -26.32 -7.65
C ASP A 14 5.33 -26.91 -6.98
N LEU A 15 5.29 -27.04 -5.66
CA LEU A 15 6.35 -27.65 -4.85
C LEU A 15 6.04 -29.13 -4.48
N GLY A 16 5.06 -29.74 -5.18
CA GLY A 16 4.59 -31.10 -4.96
C GLY A 16 3.36 -31.15 -4.07
N ASP A 17 3.51 -30.95 -2.79
CA ASP A 17 2.42 -30.94 -1.81
C ASP A 17 1.97 -29.51 -1.41
N LEU A 18 2.62 -28.49 -1.94
CA LEU A 18 2.34 -27.10 -1.65
C LEU A 18 2.31 -26.26 -2.95
N LEU A 19 1.19 -25.61 -3.21
CA LEU A 19 1.06 -24.60 -4.25
C LEU A 19 1.39 -23.21 -3.68
N VAL A 20 2.30 -22.51 -4.34
CA VAL A 20 2.64 -21.12 -4.06
C VAL A 20 2.31 -20.27 -5.28
N ILE A 21 1.70 -19.10 -5.09
CA ILE A 21 1.24 -18.25 -6.18
C ILE A 21 1.86 -16.86 -6.01
N ALA A 22 2.68 -16.43 -6.96
CA ALA A 22 3.07 -15.03 -7.09
C ALA A 22 1.97 -14.30 -7.85
N LYS A 23 1.47 -13.17 -7.32
CA LYS A 23 0.36 -12.43 -7.91
C LYS A 23 0.54 -10.93 -7.79
N GLU A 24 0.25 -10.22 -8.89
CA GLU A 24 0.11 -8.79 -8.98
C GLU A 24 -1.37 -8.40 -8.95
N TYR A 25 -1.73 -7.35 -8.21
CA TYR A 25 -3.09 -6.79 -8.17
C TYR A 25 -3.19 -5.43 -8.89
N GLY A 26 -2.10 -5.00 -9.49
CA GLY A 26 -1.91 -3.68 -10.08
C GLY A 26 -0.90 -2.83 -9.30
N SER A 27 -0.69 -1.60 -9.75
CA SER A 27 0.24 -0.67 -9.08
C SER A 27 -0.19 -0.41 -7.64
N ALA A 28 0.76 -0.49 -6.72
CA ALA A 28 0.55 -0.23 -5.30
C ALA A 28 1.63 0.72 -4.75
N HIS A 29 2.47 0.28 -3.81
CA HIS A 29 3.60 1.07 -3.32
C HIS A 29 4.58 1.43 -4.45
N SER A 30 4.75 0.49 -5.37
CA SER A 30 5.48 0.65 -6.62
C SER A 30 4.66 0.12 -7.82
N PRO A 31 5.08 0.38 -9.08
CA PRO A 31 4.35 -0.10 -10.26
C PRO A 31 4.34 -1.62 -10.47
N GLY A 32 5.06 -2.39 -9.67
CA GLY A 32 5.20 -3.84 -9.88
C GLY A 32 5.29 -4.63 -8.58
N ASP A 33 4.45 -4.28 -7.59
CA ASP A 33 4.41 -5.03 -6.34
C ASP A 33 3.78 -6.40 -6.54
N VAL A 34 4.46 -7.43 -6.04
CA VAL A 34 4.03 -8.82 -6.12
C VAL A 34 3.78 -9.35 -4.72
N THR A 35 2.64 -9.99 -4.53
CA THR A 35 2.33 -10.76 -3.34
C THR A 35 2.59 -12.24 -3.56
N VAL A 36 2.82 -12.99 -2.48
CA VAL A 36 3.02 -14.45 -2.55
C VAL A 36 1.97 -15.13 -1.68
N LEU A 37 1.07 -15.86 -2.34
CA LEU A 37 -0.03 -16.57 -1.69
C LEU A 37 0.34 -18.03 -1.45
N VAL A 38 -0.06 -18.55 -0.30
CA VAL A 38 0.00 -19.97 0.07
C VAL A 38 -1.42 -20.44 0.44
N PRO A 39 -2.26 -20.78 -0.55
CA PRO A 39 -3.69 -20.98 -0.33
C PRO A 39 -4.03 -22.09 0.67
N ALA A 40 -3.27 -23.20 0.68
CA ALA A 40 -3.51 -24.33 1.58
C ALA A 40 -3.40 -23.92 3.06
N GLU A 41 -2.56 -22.92 3.36
CA GLU A 41 -2.29 -22.43 4.71
C GLU A 41 -3.07 -21.14 5.02
N LYS A 42 -3.76 -20.55 4.04
CA LYS A 42 -4.37 -19.22 4.14
C LYS A 42 -3.37 -18.16 4.64
N VAL A 43 -2.19 -18.14 4.06
CA VAL A 43 -1.12 -17.18 4.35
C VAL A 43 -0.76 -16.44 3.08
N VAL A 44 -0.57 -15.12 3.20
CA VAL A 44 -0.05 -14.29 2.11
C VAL A 44 1.11 -13.42 2.62
N LEU A 45 2.21 -13.43 1.87
CA LEU A 45 3.29 -12.46 2.03
C LEU A 45 2.95 -11.29 1.12
N ALA A 46 2.47 -10.22 1.74
CA ALA A 46 1.92 -9.06 1.02
C ALA A 46 3.02 -8.11 0.51
N GLY A 47 4.25 -8.21 1.02
CA GLY A 47 5.27 -7.22 0.70
C GLY A 47 4.78 -5.81 1.02
N ASP A 48 5.19 -4.85 0.22
CA ASP A 48 4.85 -3.44 0.40
C ASP A 48 3.46 -3.06 -0.16
N MET A 49 2.64 -4.05 -0.58
CA MET A 49 1.20 -3.88 -0.71
C MET A 49 0.55 -3.44 0.61
N ALA A 50 1.10 -3.93 1.75
CA ALA A 50 0.52 -3.75 3.07
C ALA A 50 1.56 -3.35 4.12
N PHE A 51 1.18 -2.38 4.94
CA PHE A 51 1.94 -1.84 6.07
C PHE A 51 1.09 -1.84 7.33
N HIS A 52 1.72 -2.05 8.50
CA HIS A 52 1.21 -1.60 9.79
C HIS A 52 2.39 -1.30 10.74
N VAL A 53 2.13 -0.63 11.85
CA VAL A 53 3.10 -0.10 12.82
C VAL A 53 4.14 0.87 12.24
N ARG A 54 4.17 1.03 10.94
CA ARG A 54 5.03 1.96 10.22
C ARG A 54 4.22 2.73 9.19
N MET A 55 4.49 4.03 9.05
CA MET A 55 3.87 4.85 8.01
C MET A 55 4.35 4.37 6.62
N PRO A 56 3.44 4.06 5.68
CA PRO A 56 3.84 3.71 4.33
C PRO A 56 4.47 4.91 3.63
N PRO A 57 5.68 4.77 3.06
CA PRO A 57 6.29 5.86 2.29
C PRO A 57 5.60 6.02 0.94
N ILE A 58 5.42 7.27 0.50
CA ILE A 58 4.89 7.61 -0.82
C ILE A 58 6.03 8.22 -1.64
N PHE A 59 6.37 7.60 -2.77
CA PHE A 59 7.42 8.02 -3.67
C PHE A 59 6.86 8.76 -4.90
N ASP A 60 7.73 9.33 -5.72
CA ASP A 60 7.37 10.07 -6.93
C ASP A 60 6.59 9.22 -7.95
N ASN A 61 6.87 7.92 -7.98
CA ASN A 61 6.22 6.94 -8.86
C ASN A 61 5.07 6.17 -8.20
N THR A 62 4.74 6.45 -6.93
CA THR A 62 3.60 5.85 -6.24
C THR A 62 2.32 6.57 -6.66
N ASP A 63 1.36 5.80 -7.18
CA ASP A 63 0.01 6.29 -7.45
C ASP A 63 -0.94 5.80 -6.35
N THR A 64 -1.31 6.71 -5.45
CA THR A 64 -2.13 6.36 -4.29
C THR A 64 -3.56 5.97 -4.62
N ALA A 65 -4.11 6.43 -5.76
CA ALA A 65 -5.44 6.01 -6.21
C ALA A 65 -5.40 4.56 -6.73
N LEU A 66 -4.38 4.23 -7.52
CA LEU A 66 -4.17 2.86 -7.99
C LEU A 66 -3.84 1.93 -6.82
N TRP A 67 -3.03 2.38 -5.85
CA TRP A 67 -2.72 1.56 -4.67
C TRP A 67 -3.98 1.21 -3.87
N ILE A 68 -4.87 2.16 -3.61
CA ILE A 68 -6.15 1.89 -2.96
C ILE A 68 -6.95 0.84 -3.74
N LYS A 69 -7.04 0.97 -5.06
CA LYS A 69 -7.74 0.01 -5.93
C LYS A 69 -7.12 -1.38 -5.88
N SER A 70 -5.80 -1.46 -5.97
CA SER A 70 -5.06 -2.73 -5.91
C SER A 70 -5.20 -3.39 -4.55
N PHE A 71 -5.17 -2.58 -3.47
CA PHE A 71 -5.40 -3.04 -2.12
C PHE A 71 -6.82 -3.61 -1.93
N ASP A 72 -7.85 -2.95 -2.48
CA ASP A 72 -9.23 -3.45 -2.38
C ASP A 72 -9.38 -4.83 -3.06
N LEU A 73 -8.78 -5.02 -4.25
CA LEU A 73 -8.76 -6.32 -4.93
C LEU A 73 -8.01 -7.40 -4.13
N PHE A 74 -6.88 -7.04 -3.55
CA PHE A 74 -6.12 -7.92 -2.67
C PHE A 74 -6.91 -8.30 -1.42
N ALA A 75 -7.52 -7.32 -0.76
CA ALA A 75 -8.28 -7.52 0.47
C ALA A 75 -9.49 -8.44 0.28
N ASP A 76 -10.19 -8.31 -0.85
CA ASP A 76 -11.33 -9.17 -1.19
C ASP A 76 -10.92 -10.64 -1.33
N GLU A 77 -9.73 -10.93 -1.86
CA GLU A 77 -9.26 -12.30 -2.06
C GLU A 77 -8.76 -12.96 -0.78
N VAL A 78 -8.14 -12.19 0.11
CA VAL A 78 -7.45 -12.73 1.32
C VAL A 78 -8.13 -12.36 2.63
N ALA A 79 -9.43 -12.08 2.60
CA ALA A 79 -10.19 -11.50 3.72
C ALA A 79 -10.08 -12.28 5.05
N ASP A 80 -9.90 -13.61 5.00
CA ASP A 80 -9.81 -14.50 6.15
C ASP A 80 -8.42 -15.16 6.29
N TRP A 81 -7.39 -14.55 5.69
CA TRP A 81 -6.04 -15.08 5.69
C TRP A 81 -5.16 -14.41 6.74
N THR A 82 -4.06 -15.07 7.10
CA THR A 82 -2.95 -14.44 7.81
C THR A 82 -2.12 -13.62 6.81
N ILE A 83 -1.97 -12.34 7.10
CA ILE A 83 -1.21 -11.41 6.26
C ILE A 83 0.19 -11.21 6.86
N VAL A 84 1.21 -11.40 6.04
CA VAL A 84 2.59 -11.05 6.37
C VAL A 84 2.96 -9.81 5.55
N PRO A 85 2.85 -8.61 6.12
CA PRO A 85 3.13 -7.36 5.43
C PRO A 85 4.63 -7.14 5.22
N GLY A 86 5.01 -6.19 4.37
CA GLY A 86 6.40 -5.78 4.19
C GLY A 86 6.99 -5.14 5.46
N HIS A 87 6.14 -4.46 6.23
CA HIS A 87 6.50 -3.84 7.50
C HIS A 87 5.45 -4.10 8.57
N GLY A 88 5.91 -4.54 9.74
CA GLY A 88 5.10 -5.06 10.85
C GLY A 88 5.23 -6.58 10.96
N GLY A 89 4.54 -7.17 11.93
CA GLY A 89 4.46 -8.63 12.10
C GLY A 89 3.27 -9.24 11.36
N PRO A 90 3.16 -10.58 11.29
CA PRO A 90 1.96 -11.26 10.80
C PRO A 90 0.69 -10.76 11.52
N THR A 91 -0.36 -10.53 10.75
CA THR A 91 -1.59 -9.88 11.22
C THR A 91 -2.79 -10.28 10.36
N ASP A 92 -3.88 -9.53 10.45
CA ASP A 92 -5.12 -9.72 9.71
C ASP A 92 -5.42 -8.58 8.74
N ILE A 93 -6.46 -8.75 7.93
CA ILE A 93 -6.87 -7.77 6.92
C ILE A 93 -7.32 -6.45 7.54
N ALA A 94 -7.98 -6.47 8.69
CA ALA A 94 -8.47 -5.25 9.34
C ALA A 94 -7.31 -4.34 9.76
N THR A 95 -6.28 -4.91 10.35
CA THR A 95 -5.08 -4.20 10.80
C THR A 95 -4.33 -3.54 9.63
N ILE A 96 -4.13 -4.24 8.51
CA ILE A 96 -3.45 -3.66 7.36
C ILE A 96 -4.33 -2.68 6.58
N THR A 97 -5.65 -2.84 6.63
CA THR A 97 -6.58 -1.86 6.07
C THR A 97 -6.42 -0.52 6.76
N GLU A 98 -6.43 -0.50 8.10
CA GLU A 98 -6.15 0.71 8.87
C GLU A 98 -4.76 1.27 8.58
N GLY A 99 -3.74 0.40 8.57
CA GLY A 99 -2.33 0.78 8.41
C GLY A 99 -1.94 1.24 7.01
N THR A 100 -2.72 0.92 5.99
CA THR A 100 -2.38 1.20 4.59
C THR A 100 -3.51 1.96 3.89
N ARG A 101 -4.61 1.27 3.59
CA ARG A 101 -5.69 1.80 2.77
C ARG A 101 -6.36 3.04 3.38
N ASP A 102 -6.75 2.94 4.65
CA ASP A 102 -7.46 4.03 5.32
C ASP A 102 -6.56 5.26 5.50
N TYR A 103 -5.27 5.05 5.73
CA TYR A 103 -4.29 6.14 5.70
C TYR A 103 -4.24 6.83 4.34
N LEU A 104 -4.17 6.08 3.24
CA LEU A 104 -4.13 6.64 1.90
C LEU A 104 -5.43 7.40 1.57
N VAL A 105 -6.58 6.85 1.94
CA VAL A 105 -7.90 7.50 1.77
C VAL A 105 -7.97 8.78 2.58
N PHE A 106 -7.56 8.76 3.85
CA PHE A 106 -7.49 9.94 4.71
C PHE A 106 -6.63 11.04 4.07
N LEU A 107 -5.41 10.68 3.65
CA LEU A 107 -4.46 11.67 3.13
C LEU A 107 -4.95 12.29 1.81
N ARG A 108 -5.47 11.48 0.89
CA ARG A 108 -6.09 11.97 -0.35
C ARG A 108 -7.29 12.86 -0.08
N GLY A 109 -8.12 12.49 0.91
CA GLY A 109 -9.25 13.31 1.33
C GLY A 109 -8.82 14.70 1.79
N LYS A 110 -7.79 14.78 2.65
CA LYS A 110 -7.24 16.05 3.13
C LYS A 110 -6.60 16.90 2.03
N VAL A 111 -5.86 16.26 1.14
CA VAL A 111 -5.28 16.94 -0.03
C VAL A 111 -6.37 17.46 -0.96
N LYS A 112 -7.43 16.67 -1.19
CA LYS A 112 -8.57 17.11 -2.01
C LYS A 112 -9.26 18.35 -1.43
N GLU A 113 -9.46 18.43 -0.11
CA GLU A 113 -10.01 19.61 0.56
C GLU A 113 -9.17 20.87 0.21
N ILE A 114 -7.84 20.78 0.31
CA ILE A 114 -6.91 21.87 -0.01
C ILE A 114 -7.01 22.28 -1.50
N LEU A 115 -7.01 21.30 -2.41
CA LEU A 115 -7.09 21.56 -3.85
C LEU A 115 -8.44 22.20 -4.24
N ASP A 116 -9.56 21.73 -3.69
CA ASP A 116 -10.88 22.29 -3.94
C ASP A 116 -11.00 23.75 -3.49
N GLU A 117 -10.24 24.16 -2.46
CA GLU A 117 -10.16 25.53 -1.96
C GLU A 117 -9.12 26.39 -2.67
N GLY A 118 -8.40 25.85 -3.65
CA GLY A 118 -7.33 26.53 -4.38
C GLY A 118 -6.07 26.74 -3.53
N GLY A 119 -5.88 25.89 -2.52
CA GLY A 119 -4.73 25.94 -1.62
C GLY A 119 -3.42 25.47 -2.29
N SER A 120 -2.37 25.40 -1.50
CA SER A 120 -1.00 25.26 -1.96
C SER A 120 -0.30 24.03 -1.39
N LEU A 121 0.83 23.64 -2.01
CA LEU A 121 1.73 22.59 -1.49
C LEU A 121 2.20 22.89 -0.06
N ASP A 122 2.44 24.17 0.28
CA ASP A 122 2.83 24.57 1.63
C ASP A 122 1.72 24.29 2.68
N GLU A 123 0.46 24.29 2.28
CA GLU A 123 -0.66 23.90 3.11
C GLU A 123 -0.75 22.39 3.24
N ALA A 124 -0.49 21.66 2.15
CA ALA A 124 -0.43 20.20 2.19
C ALA A 124 0.62 19.67 3.18
N TYR A 125 1.82 20.28 3.24
CA TYR A 125 2.84 19.91 4.24
C TYR A 125 2.38 20.09 5.69
N LYS A 126 1.34 20.88 5.95
CA LYS A 126 0.80 21.18 7.29
C LYS A 126 -0.44 20.36 7.66
N ILE A 127 -0.85 19.42 6.80
CA ILE A 127 -1.96 18.52 7.11
C ILE A 127 -1.69 17.84 8.46
N ASP A 128 -2.66 17.97 9.38
CA ASP A 128 -2.57 17.31 10.68
C ASP A 128 -2.77 15.80 10.52
N GLN A 129 -1.70 15.06 10.76
CA GLN A 129 -1.63 13.61 10.74
C GLN A 129 -1.31 13.04 12.12
N SER A 130 -1.49 13.82 13.18
CA SER A 130 -1.09 13.48 14.56
C SER A 130 -1.69 12.19 15.09
N GLN A 131 -2.82 11.74 14.57
CA GLN A 131 -3.42 10.44 14.87
C GLN A 131 -2.51 9.25 14.54
N TYR A 132 -1.57 9.41 13.57
CA TYR A 132 -0.59 8.40 13.15
C TYR A 132 0.79 8.57 13.81
N LYS A 133 0.91 9.51 14.77
CA LYS A 133 2.21 9.84 15.42
C LYS A 133 2.87 8.66 16.13
N HIS A 134 2.10 7.64 16.45
CA HIS A 134 2.59 6.42 17.06
C HIS A 134 3.24 5.44 16.08
N TRP A 135 3.12 5.68 14.76
CA TRP A 135 3.75 4.84 13.76
C TRP A 135 5.23 5.18 13.60
N HIS A 136 6.03 4.15 13.35
CA HIS A 136 7.44 4.35 12.99
C HIS A 136 7.56 5.23 11.75
N THR A 137 8.62 6.01 11.68
CA THR A 137 8.93 6.95 10.58
C THR A 137 7.91 8.07 10.36
N TYR A 138 7.01 8.32 11.32
CA TYR A 138 6.02 9.41 11.23
C TYR A 138 6.69 10.76 10.97
N ASP A 139 7.66 11.15 11.81
CA ASP A 139 8.32 12.46 11.74
C ASP A 139 9.06 12.68 10.40
N GLU A 140 9.48 11.59 9.76
CA GLU A 140 10.21 11.62 8.49
C GLU A 140 9.28 11.65 7.28
N LEU A 141 8.11 11.04 7.38
CA LEU A 141 7.25 10.76 6.24
C LEU A 141 5.97 11.57 6.19
N ALA A 142 5.38 11.97 7.31
CA ALA A 142 4.03 12.55 7.32
C ALA A 142 3.90 13.77 6.38
N ALA A 143 4.74 14.79 6.55
CA ALA A 143 4.70 15.96 5.69
C ALA A 143 5.10 15.62 4.24
N ARG A 144 6.13 14.78 4.06
CA ARG A 144 6.60 14.37 2.73
C ARG A 144 5.51 13.62 1.95
N ASN A 145 4.81 12.69 2.59
CA ASN A 145 3.71 11.96 1.97
C ASN A 145 2.59 12.92 1.51
N ALA A 146 2.24 13.88 2.36
CA ALA A 146 1.23 14.87 2.03
C ALA A 146 1.60 15.70 0.80
N GLY A 147 2.86 16.15 0.72
CA GLY A 147 3.37 16.85 -0.45
C GLY A 147 3.33 16.00 -1.72
N ARG A 148 3.74 14.72 -1.64
CA ARG A 148 3.71 13.80 -2.79
C ARG A 148 2.29 13.54 -3.30
N VAL A 149 1.33 13.37 -2.38
CA VAL A 149 -0.08 13.20 -2.76
C VAL A 149 -0.61 14.47 -3.40
N PHE A 150 -0.26 15.65 -2.88
CA PHE A 150 -0.67 16.92 -3.46
C PHE A 150 -0.13 17.09 -4.89
N GLU A 151 1.19 16.95 -5.07
CA GLU A 151 1.84 17.05 -6.38
C GLU A 151 1.22 16.12 -7.42
N ARG A 152 0.81 14.92 -7.01
CA ARG A 152 0.16 13.96 -7.89
C ARG A 152 -1.27 14.35 -8.23
N MET A 153 -2.07 14.68 -7.19
CA MET A 153 -3.50 14.98 -7.34
C MET A 153 -3.79 16.31 -8.05
N GLU A 154 -2.82 17.25 -8.05
CA GLU A 154 -2.94 18.50 -8.79
C GLU A 154 -3.11 18.30 -10.31
N PHE A 155 -2.69 17.14 -10.83
CA PHE A 155 -2.75 16.79 -12.25
C PHE A 155 -3.72 15.63 -12.55
N GLU A 156 -4.51 15.18 -11.60
CA GLU A 156 -5.60 14.20 -11.79
C GLU A 156 -6.91 14.94 -12.22
#